data_b5b09f7bdb0aab8f69e671adb3b8a896
#
_entry.id   b5b09f7bdb0aab8f69e671adb3b8a896
#
_cell.length_a   1.000
_cell.length_b   1.000
_cell.length_c   1.000
_cell.angle_alpha   90.00
_cell.angle_beta   90.00
_cell.angle_gamma   90.00
#
_symmetry.space_group_name_H-M   'P 1'
#
loop_
_entity.id
_entity.type
_entity.pdbx_description
1 polymer ?
#
loop_
_entity_poly.entity_id
_entity_poly.type
_entity_poly.pdbx_seq_one_letter_code
_entity_poly.pdbx_strand_id
1 'polypeptide(L)'
;MKYYLAYGSNLNKEQMAYRCPGEIPVGTMMLDGYELLFRAPGVLTIEEKAGCKVPIGIWKVNEQHEKALDRYEGYPRVYYKKEVEISKDRKAFVYIMNEGRQLCGTSLNYYDICRRGYKDFGLDEKYLKEALKRSTEGMTE
;
A
#
# COMPACT_ATOMS: atom_id res chain seq x y z
N MET A 1 1.85 -20.51 -0.11
CA MET A 1 2.03 -19.11 0.35
C MET A 1 2.01 -18.15 -0.82
N LYS A 2 1.55 -16.93 -0.57
CA LYS A 2 1.46 -15.90 -1.59
C LYS A 2 2.37 -14.71 -1.25
N TYR A 3 2.68 -13.92 -2.27
CA TYR A 3 3.37 -12.64 -2.08
C TYR A 3 2.33 -11.52 -2.06
N TYR A 4 2.49 -10.61 -1.10
CA TYR A 4 1.61 -9.46 -0.91
C TYR A 4 2.45 -8.18 -1.02
N LEU A 5 1.97 -7.24 -1.84
CA LEU A 5 2.65 -5.97 -2.07
C LEU A 5 2.03 -4.88 -1.20
N ALA A 6 2.81 -4.35 -0.27
CA ALA A 6 2.38 -3.29 0.63
C ALA A 6 3.00 -1.96 0.21
N TYR A 7 2.21 -0.89 0.25
CA TYR A 7 2.67 0.46 -0.12
C TYR A 7 2.30 1.53 0.92
N GLY A 8 1.56 1.15 1.96
CA GLY A 8 1.06 2.08 2.98
C GLY A 8 1.25 1.54 4.39
N SER A 9 0.16 1.53 5.18
CA SER A 9 0.22 1.13 6.60
C SER A 9 0.77 -0.29 6.81
N ASN A 10 0.56 -1.18 5.85
CA ASN A 10 1.04 -2.56 5.95
C ASN A 10 2.54 -2.73 5.65
N LEU A 11 3.24 -1.64 5.37
CA LEU A 11 4.70 -1.60 5.41
C LEU A 11 5.22 -1.59 6.85
N ASN A 12 4.39 -1.17 7.78
CA ASN A 12 4.76 -1.06 9.19
C ASN A 12 4.84 -2.46 9.80
N LYS A 13 6.05 -2.88 10.19
CA LYS A 13 6.30 -4.23 10.70
C LYS A 13 5.57 -4.51 12.01
N GLU A 14 5.45 -3.50 12.87
CA GLU A 14 4.69 -3.63 14.12
C GLU A 14 3.21 -3.88 13.86
N GLN A 15 2.63 -3.11 12.92
CA GLN A 15 1.23 -3.30 12.50
C GLN A 15 0.99 -4.68 11.90
N MET A 16 1.89 -5.11 11.02
CA MET A 16 1.77 -6.41 10.36
C MET A 16 1.96 -7.58 11.35
N ALA A 17 2.86 -7.45 12.32
CA ALA A 17 3.05 -8.49 13.35
C ALA A 17 1.76 -8.71 14.14
N TYR A 18 1.01 -7.65 14.39
CA TYR A 18 -0.28 -7.73 15.08
C TYR A 18 -1.37 -8.30 14.16
N ARG A 19 -1.44 -7.80 12.91
CA ARG A 19 -2.49 -8.15 11.95
C ARG A 19 -2.31 -9.53 11.34
N CYS A 20 -1.07 -9.90 11.06
CA CYS A 20 -0.70 -11.13 10.36
C CYS A 20 0.46 -11.83 11.08
N PRO A 21 0.24 -12.38 12.29
CA PRO A 21 1.34 -13.04 13.02
C PRO A 21 1.98 -14.14 12.17
N GLY A 22 3.30 -14.15 12.12
CA GLY A 22 4.06 -15.13 11.34
C GLY A 22 4.32 -14.72 9.90
N GLU A 23 3.98 -13.51 9.51
CA GLU A 23 4.32 -12.96 8.18
C GLU A 23 5.83 -12.83 8.02
N ILE A 24 6.29 -12.87 6.78
CA ILE A 24 7.72 -12.82 6.46
C ILE A 24 7.97 -11.71 5.45
N PRO A 25 8.77 -10.67 5.82
CA PRO A 25 9.20 -9.68 4.84
C PRO A 25 10.27 -10.31 3.95
N VAL A 26 10.13 -10.17 2.63
CA VAL A 26 11.03 -10.82 1.68
C VAL A 26 11.82 -9.86 0.79
N GLY A 27 11.52 -8.57 0.83
CA GLY A 27 12.27 -7.60 0.05
C GLY A 27 11.47 -6.39 -0.35
N THR A 28 12.01 -5.64 -1.28
CA THR A 28 11.40 -4.42 -1.81
C THR A 28 11.45 -4.42 -3.32
N MET A 29 10.61 -3.58 -3.92
CA MET A 29 10.64 -3.33 -5.36
C MET A 29 10.00 -1.98 -5.66
N MET A 30 10.21 -1.48 -6.87
CA MET A 30 9.45 -0.34 -7.39
C MET A 30 8.39 -0.90 -8.34
N LEU A 31 7.14 -0.50 -8.12
CA LEU A 31 6.03 -0.89 -9.00
C LEU A 31 5.84 0.24 -10.03
N ASP A 32 6.26 -0.02 -11.26
CA ASP A 32 6.17 0.95 -12.35
C ASP A 32 4.74 1.09 -12.86
N GLY A 33 4.42 2.28 -13.35
CA GLY A 33 3.13 2.54 -13.97
C GLY A 33 2.01 2.84 -13.00
N TYR A 34 2.34 3.18 -11.77
CA TYR A 34 1.38 3.55 -10.72
C TYR A 34 1.84 4.78 -9.98
N GLU A 35 0.89 5.55 -9.46
CA GLU A 35 1.18 6.66 -8.54
C GLU A 35 0.49 6.42 -7.20
N LEU A 36 1.10 6.96 -6.14
CA LEU A 36 0.60 6.84 -4.77
C LEU A 36 -0.26 8.05 -4.44
N LEU A 37 -1.46 7.81 -3.90
CA LEU A 37 -2.42 8.88 -3.58
C LEU A 37 -3.10 8.61 -2.24
N PHE A 38 -3.51 9.69 -1.58
CA PHE A 38 -4.41 9.64 -0.41
C PHE A 38 -5.82 9.95 -0.87
N ARG A 39 -6.77 9.11 -0.48
CA ARG A 39 -8.20 9.32 -0.78
C ARG A 39 -9.03 9.10 0.47
N ALA A 40 -10.21 9.70 0.50
CA ALA A 40 -11.10 9.66 1.64
C ALA A 40 -11.28 8.24 2.17
N PRO A 41 -11.20 8.01 3.50
CA PRO A 41 -11.14 9.01 4.58
C PRO A 41 -9.73 9.56 4.89
N GLY A 42 -8.73 9.30 4.13
CA GLY A 42 -7.35 9.75 4.33
C GLY A 42 -6.39 8.60 4.39
N VAL A 43 -6.61 7.60 3.56
CA VAL A 43 -5.76 6.40 3.47
C VAL A 43 -5.16 6.29 2.07
N LEU A 44 -4.07 5.52 1.97
CA LEU A 44 -3.34 5.37 0.72
C LEU A 44 -3.98 4.36 -0.22
N THR A 45 -3.85 4.66 -1.50
CA THR A 45 -4.10 3.73 -2.59
C THR A 45 -3.09 4.00 -3.72
N ILE A 46 -3.09 3.16 -4.73
CA ILE A 46 -2.29 3.36 -5.94
C ILE A 46 -3.23 3.36 -7.15
N GLU A 47 -2.86 4.12 -8.18
CA GLU A 47 -3.64 4.21 -9.42
C GLU A 47 -2.69 4.18 -10.61
N GLU A 48 -3.14 3.62 -11.71
CA GLU A 48 -2.34 3.55 -12.93
C GLU A 48 -1.96 4.94 -13.40
N LYS A 49 -0.67 5.15 -13.65
CA LYS A 49 -0.12 6.42 -14.16
C LYS A 49 1.19 6.14 -14.87
N ALA A 50 1.18 6.28 -16.19
CA ALA A 50 2.40 6.09 -17.00
C ALA A 50 3.50 7.06 -16.53
N GLY A 51 4.72 6.55 -16.42
CA GLY A 51 5.87 7.34 -16.01
C GLY A 51 6.07 7.49 -14.50
N CYS A 52 5.13 7.01 -13.70
CA CYS A 52 5.24 7.04 -12.23
C CYS A 52 5.63 5.67 -11.69
N LYS A 53 6.03 5.63 -10.44
CA LYS A 53 6.36 4.39 -9.75
C LYS A 53 6.08 4.53 -8.26
N VAL A 54 5.86 3.39 -7.59
CA VAL A 54 5.53 3.34 -6.17
C VAL A 54 6.49 2.37 -5.47
N PRO A 55 7.11 2.79 -4.36
CA PRO A 55 7.94 1.86 -3.60
C PRO A 55 7.09 0.85 -2.85
N ILE A 56 7.51 -0.40 -2.86
CA ILE A 56 6.75 -1.54 -2.36
C ILE A 56 7.61 -2.35 -1.39
N GLY A 57 6.99 -2.76 -0.28
CA GLY A 57 7.54 -3.82 0.56
C GLY A 57 6.80 -5.11 0.26
N ILE A 58 7.54 -6.20 0.11
CA ILE A 58 6.98 -7.50 -0.26
C ILE A 58 6.91 -8.40 0.97
N TRP A 59 5.71 -8.93 1.23
CA TRP A 59 5.47 -9.86 2.32
C TRP A 59 5.14 -11.24 1.75
N LYS A 60 5.59 -12.29 2.43
CA LYS A 60 5.14 -13.65 2.16
C LYS A 60 4.06 -13.97 3.20
N VAL A 61 2.86 -14.30 2.73
CA VAL A 61 1.68 -14.48 3.58
C VAL A 61 0.97 -15.80 3.28
N ASN A 62 0.31 -16.36 4.29
CA ASN A 62 -0.51 -17.56 4.15
C ASN A 62 -1.99 -17.19 3.99
N GLU A 63 -2.86 -18.19 3.90
CA GLU A 63 -4.30 -17.97 3.73
C GLU A 63 -4.94 -17.23 4.90
N GLN A 64 -4.50 -17.51 6.13
CA GLN A 64 -5.01 -16.84 7.33
C GLN A 64 -4.63 -15.36 7.31
N HIS A 65 -3.40 -15.06 6.90
CA HIS A 65 -2.92 -13.70 6.74
C HIS A 65 -3.75 -12.97 5.69
N GLU A 66 -4.01 -13.61 4.55
CA GLU A 66 -4.80 -12.99 3.48
C GLU A 66 -6.22 -12.66 3.96
N LYS A 67 -6.85 -13.55 4.73
CA LYS A 67 -8.17 -13.28 5.31
C LYS A 67 -8.16 -12.08 6.25
N ALA A 68 -7.10 -11.97 7.07
CA ALA A 68 -6.94 -10.83 7.96
C ALA A 68 -6.74 -9.52 7.18
N LEU A 69 -5.96 -9.56 6.13
CA LEU A 69 -5.75 -8.42 5.23
C LEU A 69 -7.05 -8.03 4.53
N ASP A 70 -7.81 -9.01 4.03
CA ASP A 70 -9.11 -8.75 3.39
C ASP A 70 -10.05 -7.98 4.33
N ARG A 71 -10.11 -8.37 5.60
CA ARG A 71 -10.90 -7.68 6.60
C ARG A 71 -10.40 -6.27 6.86
N TYR A 72 -9.10 -6.12 7.01
CA TYR A 72 -8.48 -4.83 7.27
C TYR A 72 -8.74 -3.83 6.13
N GLU A 73 -8.61 -4.30 4.90
CA GLU A 73 -8.79 -3.46 3.70
C GLU A 73 -10.26 -3.28 3.31
N GLY A 74 -11.17 -3.99 3.95
CA GLY A 74 -12.59 -3.94 3.57
C GLY A 74 -12.85 -4.52 2.19
N TYR A 75 -12.13 -5.56 1.84
CA TYR A 75 -12.27 -6.25 0.55
C TYR A 75 -13.60 -7.00 0.50
N PRO A 76 -14.36 -6.93 -0.59
CA PRO A 76 -14.11 -6.20 -1.85
C PRO A 76 -14.80 -4.81 -1.92
N ARG A 77 -15.38 -4.30 -0.83
CA ARG A 77 -16.18 -3.08 -0.83
C ARG A 77 -15.36 -1.79 -0.96
N VAL A 78 -14.23 -1.72 -0.25
CA VAL A 78 -13.37 -0.52 -0.23
C VAL A 78 -12.20 -0.70 -1.17
N TYR A 79 -11.54 -1.85 -1.09
CA TYR A 79 -10.41 -2.20 -1.94
C TYR A 79 -10.73 -3.48 -2.71
N TYR A 80 -10.22 -3.59 -3.93
CA TYR A 80 -10.20 -4.85 -4.67
C TYR A 80 -8.77 -5.36 -4.74
N LYS A 81 -8.61 -6.62 -5.10
CA LYS A 81 -7.29 -7.23 -5.27
C LYS A 81 -6.92 -7.35 -6.74
N LYS A 82 -5.69 -6.98 -7.05
CA LYS A 82 -5.13 -7.13 -8.37
C LYS A 82 -3.91 -8.03 -8.30
N GLU A 83 -3.82 -8.99 -9.22
CA GLU A 83 -2.65 -9.83 -9.35
C GLU A 83 -1.64 -9.14 -10.25
N VAL A 84 -0.39 -9.09 -9.82
CA VAL A 84 0.71 -8.50 -10.58
C VAL A 84 1.88 -9.46 -10.61
N GLU A 85 2.61 -9.46 -11.72
CA GLU A 85 3.80 -10.26 -11.88
C GLU A 85 5.00 -9.46 -11.36
N ILE A 86 5.73 -10.00 -10.39
CA ILE A 86 6.88 -9.31 -9.78
C ILE A 86 8.21 -9.79 -10.33
N SER A 87 8.23 -10.98 -10.94
CA SER A 87 9.35 -11.52 -11.68
C SER A 87 8.84 -12.65 -12.54
N LYS A 88 9.70 -13.21 -13.39
CA LYS A 88 9.32 -14.37 -14.20
C LYS A 88 8.85 -15.48 -13.26
N ASP A 89 7.64 -15.97 -13.48
CA ASP A 89 6.99 -17.06 -12.74
C ASP A 89 6.64 -16.72 -11.28
N ARG A 90 6.70 -15.42 -10.88
CA ARG A 90 6.27 -15.01 -9.55
C ARG A 90 5.17 -13.97 -9.65
N LYS A 91 4.04 -14.31 -9.03
CA LYS A 91 2.88 -13.42 -8.93
C LYS A 91 2.68 -12.97 -7.50
N ALA A 92 2.13 -11.76 -7.36
CA ALA A 92 1.78 -11.19 -6.07
C ALA A 92 0.41 -10.55 -6.18
N PHE A 93 -0.19 -10.22 -5.05
CA PHE A 93 -1.43 -9.45 -5.05
C PHE A 93 -1.24 -8.12 -4.35
N VAL A 94 -2.02 -7.13 -4.76
CA VAL A 94 -2.01 -5.79 -4.20
C VAL A 94 -3.45 -5.32 -4.06
N TYR A 95 -3.74 -4.57 -2.99
CA TYR A 95 -5.06 -3.97 -2.80
C TYR A 95 -5.09 -2.60 -3.43
N ILE A 96 -6.13 -2.33 -4.19
CA ILE A 96 -6.34 -1.04 -4.85
C ILE A 96 -7.75 -0.56 -4.49
N MET A 97 -7.84 0.71 -4.07
CA MET A 97 -9.12 1.29 -3.68
C MET A 97 -10.07 1.36 -4.88
N ASN A 98 -11.32 0.98 -4.65
CA ASN A 98 -12.38 1.11 -5.66
C ASN A 98 -12.58 2.60 -6.00
N GLU A 99 -12.97 2.88 -7.24
CA GLU A 99 -13.17 4.23 -7.72
C GLU A 99 -14.28 4.96 -6.96
N GLY A 100 -14.22 6.30 -6.98
CA GLY A 100 -15.30 7.15 -6.49
C GLY A 100 -15.00 7.94 -5.23
N ARG A 101 -13.86 7.70 -4.58
CA ARG A 101 -13.49 8.45 -3.38
C ARG A 101 -12.61 9.64 -3.75
N GLN A 102 -12.83 10.75 -3.04
CA GLN A 102 -12.12 12.02 -3.32
C GLN A 102 -10.69 11.98 -2.79
N LEU A 103 -9.81 12.72 -3.47
CA LEU A 103 -8.47 13.01 -2.96
C LEU A 103 -8.61 13.82 -1.67
N CYS A 104 -7.73 13.56 -0.71
CA CYS A 104 -7.75 14.27 0.57
C CYS A 104 -6.40 14.18 1.27
N GLY A 105 -6.28 14.91 2.39
CA GLY A 105 -5.14 14.75 3.29
C GLY A 105 -5.28 13.51 4.15
N THR A 106 -4.46 13.40 5.18
CA THR A 106 -4.46 12.26 6.09
C THR A 106 -4.28 12.72 7.53
N SER A 107 -4.54 11.84 8.48
CA SER A 107 -4.27 12.10 9.88
C SER A 107 -2.77 11.96 10.17
N LEU A 108 -2.30 12.68 11.19
CA LEU A 108 -0.91 12.55 11.64
C LEU A 108 -0.58 11.12 12.04
N ASN A 109 -1.53 10.45 12.70
CA ASN A 109 -1.34 9.08 13.15
C ASN A 109 -1.16 8.11 11.97
N TYR A 110 -2.02 8.18 10.98
CA TYR A 110 -1.93 7.30 9.81
C TYR A 110 -0.63 7.56 9.02
N TYR A 111 -0.32 8.84 8.82
CA TYR A 111 0.93 9.22 8.13
C TYR A 111 2.15 8.66 8.86
N ASP A 112 2.18 8.78 10.18
CA ASP A 112 3.30 8.28 10.99
C ASP A 112 3.45 6.77 10.90
N ILE A 113 2.34 6.04 10.89
CA ILE A 113 2.34 4.58 10.72
C ILE A 113 2.99 4.22 9.37
N CYS A 114 2.58 4.90 8.30
CA CYS A 114 3.14 4.67 6.96
C CYS A 114 4.62 5.06 6.88
N ARG A 115 4.97 6.20 7.46
CA ARG A 115 6.36 6.69 7.50
C ARG A 115 7.29 5.68 8.18
N ARG A 116 6.85 5.13 9.31
CA ARG A 116 7.60 4.09 10.02
C ARG A 116 7.75 2.84 9.17
N GLY A 117 6.70 2.47 8.44
CA GLY A 117 6.75 1.34 7.51
C GLY A 117 7.78 1.56 6.39
N TYR A 118 7.84 2.76 5.84
CA TYR A 118 8.87 3.13 4.87
C TYR A 118 10.26 2.94 5.45
N LYS A 119 10.45 3.40 6.68
CA LYS A 119 11.72 3.24 7.39
C LYS A 119 12.03 1.76 7.63
N ASP A 120 11.04 0.96 8.04
CA ASP A 120 11.21 -0.47 8.29
C ASP A 120 11.72 -1.22 7.06
N PHE A 121 11.31 -0.82 5.87
CA PHE A 121 11.73 -1.44 4.61
C PHE A 121 12.86 -0.68 3.90
N GLY A 122 13.35 0.42 4.47
CA GLY A 122 14.40 1.22 3.83
C GLY A 122 13.96 1.94 2.57
N LEU A 123 12.68 2.29 2.47
CA LEU A 123 12.12 3.00 1.33
C LEU A 123 12.29 4.52 1.48
N ASP A 124 12.35 5.22 0.34
CA ASP A 124 12.51 6.67 0.34
C ASP A 124 11.20 7.37 0.68
N GLU A 125 11.18 8.10 1.78
CA GLU A 125 10.01 8.82 2.27
C GLU A 125 9.52 9.90 1.29
N LYS A 126 10.34 10.32 0.33
CA LYS A 126 9.93 11.35 -0.64
C LYS A 126 8.65 10.96 -1.39
N TYR A 127 8.46 9.67 -1.68
CA TYR A 127 7.26 9.19 -2.36
C TYR A 127 6.01 9.42 -1.54
N LEU A 128 6.12 9.24 -0.22
CA LEU A 128 5.02 9.46 0.71
C LEU A 128 4.69 10.95 0.81
N LYS A 129 5.72 11.80 0.90
CA LYS A 129 5.57 13.25 0.94
C LYS A 129 4.95 13.79 -0.34
N GLU A 130 5.42 13.33 -1.48
CA GLU A 130 4.90 13.72 -2.78
C GLU A 130 3.44 13.29 -2.96
N ALA A 131 3.08 12.08 -2.46
CA ALA A 131 1.71 11.60 -2.50
C ALA A 131 0.78 12.52 -1.70
N LEU A 132 1.20 12.93 -0.51
CA LEU A 132 0.41 13.82 0.33
C LEU A 132 0.23 15.19 -0.34
N LYS A 133 1.30 15.75 -0.87
CA LYS A 133 1.27 17.03 -1.57
C LYS A 133 0.32 16.98 -2.77
N ARG A 134 0.47 15.97 -3.61
CA ARG A 134 -0.35 15.77 -4.80
C ARG A 134 -1.84 15.62 -4.45
N SER A 135 -2.12 14.86 -3.39
CA SER A 135 -3.49 14.59 -2.96
C SER A 135 -4.16 15.83 -2.36
N THR A 136 -3.42 16.61 -1.55
CA THR A 136 -3.96 17.83 -0.95
C THR A 136 -4.13 18.95 -1.97
N GLU A 137 -3.25 19.06 -2.95
CA GLU A 137 -3.41 20.01 -4.06
C GLU A 137 -4.67 19.68 -4.88
N GLY A 138 -4.97 18.40 -5.09
CA GLY A 138 -6.18 17.95 -5.79
C GLY A 138 -7.47 18.28 -5.05
N MET A 139 -7.42 18.48 -3.74
CA MET A 139 -8.61 18.84 -2.95
C MET A 139 -9.14 20.24 -3.26
N THR A 140 -8.29 21.15 -3.73
CA THR A 140 -8.64 22.55 -3.97
C THR A 140 -9.28 22.79 -5.33
N GLU A 141 -9.34 21.79 -6.14
CA GLU A 141 -9.96 21.82 -7.45
C GLU A 141 -11.37 21.22 -7.39
#